data_3282ecb905388038a70f293b822826ea
#
_entry.id   3282ecb905388038a70f293b822826ea
#
_cell.length_a   1.000
_cell.length_b   1.000
_cell.length_c   1.000
_cell.angle_alpha   90.00
_cell.angle_beta   90.00
_cell.angle_gamma   90.00
#
_symmetry.space_group_name_H-M   'P 1'
#
loop_
_entity.id
_entity.type
_entity.pdbx_description
1 polymer ?
#
loop_
_entity_poly.entity_id
_entity_poly.type
_entity_poly.pdbx_seq_one_letter_code
_entity_poly.pdbx_strand_id
1 'polypeptide(L)'
;MGKNDERPKEKAAGGRPRDESATDRILTSALELAEEGGFDSLSVEGVAERAGVGKATIYRRWPNVWAVVVDAVLAEVARVSPVVKRNSARESLTASMKLVGKSFRGRHGRLFRPLIGRAQTDDTLRAAIDERWLSPRRELSRGIVRRGIERGELRPDLDPDMVIDALYGPLYHRLLLPYSGTEVRITDAYIDALVDAVFGGIQKV
;
A
#
# COMPACT_ATOMS: atom_id res chain seq x y z
N MET A 1 -55.92 37.79 -19.52
CA MET A 1 -55.50 37.27 -18.21
C MET A 1 -54.65 35.99 -18.44
N GLY A 2 -53.37 36.21 -18.72
CA GLY A 2 -52.44 35.15 -19.05
C GLY A 2 -51.56 34.87 -17.83
N LYS A 3 -51.60 33.64 -17.32
CA LYS A 3 -50.70 33.17 -16.25
C LYS A 3 -49.37 32.73 -16.86
N ASN A 4 -48.34 33.43 -16.48
CA ASN A 4 -46.94 33.08 -16.75
C ASN A 4 -46.56 31.86 -15.86
N ASP A 5 -46.24 30.74 -16.47
CA ASP A 5 -45.76 29.52 -15.81
C ASP A 5 -44.22 29.50 -15.92
N GLU A 6 -43.53 30.10 -14.94
CA GLU A 6 -42.08 30.02 -14.79
C GLU A 6 -41.70 28.75 -14.06
N ARG A 7 -41.22 27.73 -14.80
CA ARG A 7 -40.58 26.56 -14.22
C ARG A 7 -39.17 26.93 -13.76
N PRO A 8 -38.76 26.52 -12.53
CA PRO A 8 -37.41 26.75 -12.05
C PRO A 8 -36.41 25.90 -12.85
N LYS A 9 -35.33 26.53 -13.36
CA LYS A 9 -34.19 25.85 -13.94
C LYS A 9 -33.42 25.08 -12.87
N GLU A 10 -33.49 23.76 -12.90
CA GLU A 10 -32.60 22.88 -12.13
C GLU A 10 -31.14 23.20 -12.47
N LYS A 11 -30.38 23.62 -11.45
CA LYS A 11 -28.92 23.73 -11.50
C LYS A 11 -28.35 22.32 -11.52
N ALA A 12 -27.79 21.90 -12.62
CA ALA A 12 -26.99 20.68 -12.76
C ALA A 12 -25.79 20.73 -11.81
N ALA A 13 -25.83 19.87 -10.79
CA ALA A 13 -24.69 19.61 -9.90
C ALA A 13 -23.65 18.75 -10.63
N GLY A 14 -22.75 19.40 -11.36
CA GLY A 14 -21.66 18.76 -12.12
C GLY A 14 -20.30 19.11 -11.50
N GLY A 15 -19.84 18.39 -10.47
CA GLY A 15 -18.53 18.67 -9.87
C GLY A 15 -17.68 17.46 -9.42
N ARG A 16 -18.26 16.27 -9.26
CA ARG A 16 -17.56 15.15 -8.62
C ARG A 16 -16.85 14.14 -9.57
N PRO A 17 -17.35 13.78 -10.77
CA PRO A 17 -16.70 12.73 -11.58
C PRO A 17 -15.37 13.15 -12.24
N ARG A 18 -15.19 14.43 -12.53
CA ARG A 18 -13.97 14.93 -13.22
C ARG A 18 -12.72 14.93 -12.37
N ASP A 19 -12.83 15.07 -11.05
CA ASP A 19 -11.69 15.23 -10.16
C ASP A 19 -11.06 13.88 -9.76
N GLU A 20 -11.84 12.82 -9.61
CA GLU A 20 -11.35 11.46 -9.37
C GLU A 20 -10.60 10.92 -10.59
N SER A 21 -11.13 11.11 -11.80
CA SER A 21 -10.46 10.69 -13.05
C SER A 21 -9.13 11.42 -13.30
N ALA A 22 -9.00 12.69 -12.89
CA ALA A 22 -7.74 13.43 -13.00
C ALA A 22 -6.70 12.91 -12.01
N THR A 23 -7.12 12.55 -10.79
CA THR A 23 -6.25 11.95 -9.77
C THR A 23 -5.70 10.61 -10.26
N ASP A 24 -6.55 9.74 -10.77
CA ASP A 24 -6.12 8.41 -11.26
C ASP A 24 -5.13 8.55 -12.41
N ARG A 25 -5.35 9.48 -13.35
CA ARG A 25 -4.39 9.75 -14.43
C ARG A 25 -3.05 10.25 -13.89
N ILE A 26 -3.03 11.15 -12.91
CA ILE A 26 -1.80 11.66 -12.30
C ILE A 26 -1.03 10.52 -11.62
N LEU A 27 -1.70 9.70 -10.80
CA LEU A 27 -1.07 8.59 -10.10
C LEU A 27 -0.54 7.52 -11.07
N THR A 28 -1.31 7.17 -12.09
CA THR A 28 -0.89 6.22 -13.14
C THR A 28 0.32 6.75 -13.90
N SER A 29 0.28 8.02 -14.34
CA SER A 29 1.41 8.65 -15.05
C SER A 29 2.68 8.69 -14.21
N ALA A 30 2.57 8.96 -12.91
CA ALA A 30 3.72 8.95 -12.02
C ALA A 30 4.36 7.55 -11.88
N LEU A 31 3.54 6.49 -11.82
CA LEU A 31 4.05 5.11 -11.78
C LEU A 31 4.73 4.70 -13.09
N GLU A 32 4.14 5.04 -14.23
CA GLU A 32 4.70 4.75 -15.56
C GLU A 32 6.06 5.44 -15.74
N LEU A 33 6.15 6.73 -15.40
CA LEU A 33 7.41 7.49 -15.46
C LEU A 33 8.47 6.91 -14.51
N ALA A 34 8.07 6.51 -13.29
CA ALA A 34 8.97 5.87 -12.35
C ALA A 34 9.53 4.54 -12.86
N GLU A 35 8.73 3.80 -13.64
CA GLU A 35 9.18 2.54 -14.24
C GLU A 35 10.09 2.74 -15.44
N GLU A 36 9.83 3.75 -16.26
CA GLU A 36 10.60 4.04 -17.47
C GLU A 36 11.98 4.63 -17.17
N GLY A 37 12.04 5.61 -16.28
CA GLY A 37 13.25 6.40 -16.03
C GLY A 37 13.79 6.35 -14.60
N GLY A 38 13.15 5.57 -13.72
CA GLY A 38 13.46 5.55 -12.29
C GLY A 38 12.94 6.78 -11.54
N PHE A 39 13.04 6.75 -10.23
CA PHE A 39 12.49 7.81 -9.37
C PHE A 39 13.24 9.14 -9.49
N ASP A 40 14.53 9.11 -9.85
CA ASP A 40 15.35 10.33 -9.94
C ASP A 40 15.03 11.18 -11.18
N SER A 41 14.38 10.59 -12.20
CA SER A 41 13.94 11.30 -13.40
C SER A 41 12.57 11.98 -13.26
N LEU A 42 11.87 11.75 -12.16
CA LEU A 42 10.51 12.25 -11.96
C LEU A 42 10.46 13.75 -11.68
N SER A 43 9.56 14.43 -12.39
CA SER A 43 9.23 15.83 -12.17
C SER A 43 7.72 16.06 -12.21
N VAL A 44 7.26 17.14 -11.55
CA VAL A 44 5.85 17.54 -11.61
C VAL A 44 5.46 17.88 -13.05
N GLU A 45 6.39 18.46 -13.80
CA GLU A 45 6.24 18.80 -15.22
C GLU A 45 5.94 17.53 -16.06
N GLY A 46 6.79 16.52 -15.96
CA GLY A 46 6.63 15.27 -16.70
C GLY A 46 5.33 14.53 -16.36
N VAL A 47 4.99 14.51 -15.05
CA VAL A 47 3.72 13.91 -14.61
C VAL A 47 2.51 14.69 -15.13
N ALA A 48 2.56 16.03 -15.10
CA ALA A 48 1.48 16.88 -15.59
C ALA A 48 1.26 16.72 -17.09
N GLU A 49 2.34 16.70 -17.86
CA GLU A 49 2.33 16.49 -19.31
C GLU A 49 1.72 15.12 -19.67
N ARG A 50 2.22 14.04 -19.06
CA ARG A 50 1.73 12.68 -19.31
C ARG A 50 0.28 12.49 -18.90
N ALA A 51 -0.13 13.07 -17.76
CA ALA A 51 -1.51 12.99 -17.26
C ALA A 51 -2.49 13.89 -18.03
N GLY A 52 -2.01 14.80 -18.86
CA GLY A 52 -2.86 15.77 -19.58
C GLY A 52 -3.54 16.75 -18.61
N VAL A 53 -2.81 17.24 -17.58
CA VAL A 53 -3.31 18.20 -16.60
C VAL A 53 -2.36 19.39 -16.42
N GLY A 54 -2.88 20.50 -15.93
CA GLY A 54 -2.02 21.62 -15.54
C GLY A 54 -1.28 21.34 -14.23
N LYS A 55 -0.02 21.83 -14.08
CA LYS A 55 0.78 21.72 -12.84
C LYS A 55 0.02 22.18 -11.59
N ALA A 56 -0.78 23.23 -11.70
CA ALA A 56 -1.61 23.73 -10.60
C ALA A 56 -2.59 22.65 -10.06
N THR A 57 -3.05 21.72 -10.90
CA THR A 57 -3.91 20.61 -10.49
C THR A 57 -3.16 19.64 -9.59
N ILE A 58 -1.88 19.40 -9.85
CA ILE A 58 -1.00 18.56 -9.04
C ILE A 58 -0.68 19.28 -7.72
N TYR A 59 -0.17 20.51 -7.77
CA TYR A 59 0.22 21.26 -6.57
C TYR A 59 -0.91 21.52 -5.58
N ARG A 60 -2.18 21.53 -6.04
CA ARG A 60 -3.32 21.65 -5.14
C ARG A 60 -3.45 20.48 -4.15
N ARG A 61 -2.93 19.29 -4.50
CA ARG A 61 -3.04 18.06 -3.70
C ARG A 61 -1.71 17.54 -3.17
N TRP A 62 -0.65 17.76 -3.91
CA TRP A 62 0.68 17.24 -3.58
C TRP A 62 1.71 18.36 -3.60
N PRO A 63 2.46 18.55 -2.51
CA PRO A 63 3.44 19.63 -2.42
C PRO A 63 4.65 19.44 -3.36
N ASN A 64 4.90 18.21 -3.78
CA ASN A 64 6.01 17.84 -4.67
C ASN A 64 5.73 16.53 -5.40
N VAL A 65 6.60 16.16 -6.34
CA VAL A 65 6.47 14.92 -7.11
C VAL A 65 6.57 13.65 -6.24
N TRP A 66 7.33 13.69 -5.17
CA TRP A 66 7.49 12.55 -4.26
C TRP A 66 6.18 12.21 -3.54
N ALA A 67 5.42 13.21 -3.15
CA ALA A 67 4.10 12.99 -2.56
C ALA A 67 3.14 12.32 -3.56
N VAL A 68 3.22 12.66 -4.86
CA VAL A 68 2.46 11.97 -5.92
C VAL A 68 2.89 10.51 -6.02
N VAL A 69 4.20 10.25 -6.06
CA VAL A 69 4.75 8.89 -6.18
C VAL A 69 4.36 8.02 -5.00
N VAL A 70 4.46 8.56 -3.78
CA VAL A 70 4.03 7.84 -2.57
C VAL A 70 2.57 7.42 -2.69
N ASP A 71 1.69 8.36 -3.00
CA ASP A 71 0.26 8.06 -3.14
C ASP A 71 0.01 7.05 -4.25
N ALA A 72 0.70 7.17 -5.38
CA ALA A 72 0.57 6.25 -6.50
C ALA A 72 1.00 4.81 -6.14
N VAL A 73 2.18 4.66 -5.54
CA VAL A 73 2.70 3.35 -5.12
C VAL A 73 1.82 2.75 -4.03
N LEU A 74 1.42 3.55 -3.04
CA LEU A 74 0.62 3.06 -1.91
C LEU A 74 -0.80 2.67 -2.34
N ALA A 75 -1.44 3.45 -3.22
CA ALA A 75 -2.75 3.12 -3.77
C ALA A 75 -2.71 1.79 -4.53
N GLU A 76 -1.69 1.60 -5.36
CA GLU A 76 -1.53 0.36 -6.13
C GLU A 76 -1.24 -0.84 -5.21
N VAL A 77 -0.35 -0.69 -4.23
CA VAL A 77 -0.06 -1.77 -3.26
C VAL A 77 -1.28 -2.11 -2.41
N ALA A 78 -2.04 -1.11 -1.95
CA ALA A 78 -3.27 -1.35 -1.20
C ALA A 78 -4.30 -2.15 -2.00
N ARG A 79 -4.41 -1.88 -3.30
CA ARG A 79 -5.33 -2.58 -4.21
C ARG A 79 -4.98 -4.06 -4.39
N VAL A 80 -3.69 -4.38 -4.47
CA VAL A 80 -3.22 -5.75 -4.78
C VAL A 80 -2.88 -6.60 -3.57
N SER A 81 -2.69 -5.99 -2.40
CA SER A 81 -2.35 -6.71 -1.18
C SER A 81 -3.16 -6.23 0.05
N PRO A 82 -4.49 -6.34 0.02
CA PRO A 82 -5.31 -5.99 1.19
C PRO A 82 -5.02 -6.92 2.37
N VAL A 83 -5.30 -6.44 3.58
CA VAL A 83 -5.34 -7.31 4.77
C VAL A 83 -6.64 -8.12 4.74
N VAL A 84 -6.50 -9.43 4.68
CA VAL A 84 -7.62 -10.36 4.49
C VAL A 84 -8.11 -10.89 5.83
N LYS A 85 -9.43 -10.98 6.01
CA LYS A 85 -10.06 -11.64 7.16
C LYS A 85 -10.56 -13.03 6.75
N ARG A 86 -10.23 -14.05 7.55
CA ARG A 86 -10.65 -15.46 7.41
C ARG A 86 -11.18 -15.97 8.75
N ASN A 87 -11.42 -17.28 8.83
CA ASN A 87 -12.01 -17.90 10.01
C ASN A 87 -11.08 -17.90 11.23
N SER A 88 -9.77 -18.01 11.01
CA SER A 88 -8.74 -17.98 12.07
C SER A 88 -7.72 -16.86 11.88
N ALA A 89 -6.98 -16.53 12.94
CA ALA A 89 -5.86 -15.59 12.88
C ALA A 89 -4.78 -16.10 11.91
N ARG A 90 -4.45 -17.40 11.99
CA ARG A 90 -3.48 -18.04 11.10
C ARG A 90 -3.88 -17.91 9.62
N GLU A 91 -5.09 -18.28 9.25
CA GLU A 91 -5.58 -18.20 7.88
C GLU A 91 -5.60 -16.76 7.36
N SER A 92 -6.01 -15.81 8.21
CA SER A 92 -6.08 -14.38 7.86
C SER A 92 -4.68 -13.80 7.56
N LEU A 93 -3.71 -14.07 8.43
CA LEU A 93 -2.34 -13.59 8.28
C LEU A 93 -1.64 -14.28 7.10
N THR A 94 -1.79 -15.60 6.94
CA THR A 94 -1.24 -16.35 5.80
C THR A 94 -1.75 -15.79 4.47
N ALA A 95 -3.06 -15.61 4.33
CA ALA A 95 -3.65 -15.08 3.12
C ALA A 95 -3.14 -13.66 2.80
N SER A 96 -3.06 -12.80 3.82
CA SER A 96 -2.53 -11.44 3.67
C SER A 96 -1.04 -11.44 3.28
N MET A 97 -0.23 -12.29 3.89
CA MET A 97 1.20 -12.44 3.57
C MET A 97 1.42 -12.94 2.13
N LYS A 98 0.61 -13.88 1.64
CA LYS A 98 0.69 -14.38 0.26
C LYS A 98 0.40 -13.27 -0.76
N LEU A 99 -0.56 -12.39 -0.48
CA LEU A 99 -0.82 -11.21 -1.32
C LEU A 99 0.36 -10.24 -1.31
N VAL A 100 0.94 -9.96 -0.13
CA VAL A 100 2.16 -9.14 -0.02
C VAL A 100 3.32 -9.79 -0.78
N GLY A 101 3.55 -11.07 -0.59
CA GLY A 101 4.61 -11.81 -1.29
C GLY A 101 4.44 -11.78 -2.81
N LYS A 102 3.21 -11.96 -3.30
CA LYS A 102 2.89 -11.81 -4.73
C LYS A 102 3.20 -10.40 -5.24
N SER A 103 2.81 -9.37 -4.49
CA SER A 103 3.11 -7.97 -4.79
C SER A 103 4.63 -7.73 -4.86
N PHE A 104 5.40 -8.23 -3.90
CA PHE A 104 6.84 -8.05 -3.83
C PHE A 104 7.63 -8.76 -4.94
N ARG A 105 7.10 -9.87 -5.50
CA ARG A 105 7.69 -10.57 -6.64
C ARG A 105 7.55 -9.82 -7.97
N GLY A 106 6.58 -8.91 -8.07
CA GLY A 106 6.21 -8.23 -9.31
C GLY A 106 6.67 -6.78 -9.40
N ARG A 107 5.94 -6.03 -10.21
CA ARG A 107 6.07 -4.59 -10.46
C ARG A 107 6.21 -3.79 -9.16
N HIS A 108 5.35 -4.07 -8.19
CA HIS A 108 5.28 -3.32 -6.94
C HIS A 108 6.56 -3.44 -6.11
N GLY A 109 7.19 -4.62 -6.07
CA GLY A 109 8.47 -4.81 -5.38
C GLY A 109 9.59 -3.97 -6.01
N ARG A 110 9.59 -3.83 -7.34
CA ARG A 110 10.57 -2.97 -8.05
C ARG A 110 10.39 -1.49 -7.72
N LEU A 111 9.14 -1.04 -7.59
CA LEU A 111 8.82 0.34 -7.22
C LEU A 111 9.01 0.60 -5.71
N PHE A 112 8.70 -0.38 -4.89
CA PHE A 112 8.70 -0.23 -3.44
C PHE A 112 10.12 -0.19 -2.83
N ARG A 113 11.07 -1.00 -3.37
CA ARG A 113 12.45 -1.02 -2.88
C ARG A 113 13.14 0.35 -2.86
N PRO A 114 13.22 1.08 -3.99
CA PRO A 114 13.87 2.40 -3.99
C PRO A 114 13.10 3.41 -3.12
N LEU A 115 11.78 3.31 -3.05
CA LEU A 115 10.96 4.17 -2.20
C LEU A 115 11.33 4.01 -0.71
N ILE A 116 11.42 2.77 -0.23
CA ILE A 116 11.86 2.46 1.14
C ILE A 116 13.32 2.87 1.37
N GLY A 117 14.20 2.63 0.39
CA GLY A 117 15.59 3.07 0.46
C GLY A 117 15.72 4.58 0.68
N ARG A 118 14.99 5.37 -0.10
CA ARG A 118 14.98 6.84 0.04
C ARG A 118 14.38 7.30 1.37
N ALA A 119 13.34 6.63 1.87
CA ALA A 119 12.72 6.95 3.16
C ALA A 119 13.67 6.78 4.36
N GLN A 120 14.82 6.11 4.21
CA GLN A 120 15.84 6.04 5.26
C GLN A 120 16.53 7.38 5.50
N THR A 121 16.55 8.26 4.51
CA THR A 121 17.21 9.57 4.55
C THR A 121 16.27 10.75 4.34
N ASP A 122 14.97 10.51 4.17
CA ASP A 122 13.95 11.54 3.92
C ASP A 122 12.80 11.36 4.93
N ASP A 123 12.80 12.20 5.97
CA ASP A 123 11.81 12.13 7.07
C ASP A 123 10.39 12.38 6.59
N THR A 124 10.20 13.26 5.60
CA THR A 124 8.88 13.57 5.04
C THR A 124 8.31 12.35 4.31
N LEU A 125 9.15 11.68 3.52
CA LEU A 125 8.79 10.47 2.81
C LEU A 125 8.51 9.32 3.79
N ARG A 126 9.35 9.19 4.83
CA ARG A 126 9.17 8.18 5.89
C ARG A 126 7.83 8.36 6.60
N ALA A 127 7.50 9.58 7.02
CA ALA A 127 6.22 9.88 7.65
C ALA A 127 5.03 9.56 6.73
N ALA A 128 5.10 9.93 5.47
CA ALA A 128 4.05 9.65 4.50
C ALA A 128 3.83 8.15 4.29
N ILE A 129 4.89 7.35 4.22
CA ILE A 129 4.80 5.88 4.12
C ILE A 129 4.18 5.29 5.38
N ASP A 130 4.61 5.75 6.56
CA ASP A 130 4.08 5.26 7.83
C ASP A 130 2.58 5.57 7.95
N GLU A 131 2.20 6.84 7.86
CA GLU A 131 0.82 7.28 8.06
C GLU A 131 -0.17 6.67 7.06
N ARG A 132 0.24 6.56 5.80
CA ARG A 132 -0.68 6.16 4.72
C ARG A 132 -0.69 4.68 4.42
N TRP A 133 0.34 3.95 4.83
CA TRP A 133 0.47 2.54 4.49
C TRP A 133 0.84 1.62 5.65
N LEU A 134 1.94 1.87 6.38
CA LEU A 134 2.41 0.95 7.42
C LEU A 134 1.44 0.91 8.60
N SER A 135 1.17 2.07 9.23
CA SER A 135 0.34 2.16 10.43
C SER A 135 -1.08 1.63 10.23
N PRO A 136 -1.83 1.96 9.15
CA PRO A 136 -3.15 1.40 8.93
C PRO A 136 -3.15 -0.13 8.76
N ARG A 137 -2.15 -0.68 8.06
CA ARG A 137 -2.03 -2.12 7.84
C ARG A 137 -1.65 -2.86 9.12
N ARG A 138 -0.72 -2.28 9.91
CA ARG A 138 -0.37 -2.82 11.23
C ARG A 138 -1.59 -2.89 12.13
N GLU A 139 -2.42 -1.85 12.19
CA GLU A 139 -3.62 -1.85 13.04
C GLU A 139 -4.63 -2.92 12.60
N LEU A 140 -4.86 -3.11 11.31
CA LEU A 140 -5.69 -4.20 10.82
C LEU A 140 -5.14 -5.57 11.22
N SER A 141 -3.82 -5.76 11.13
CA SER A 141 -3.14 -7.01 11.52
C SER A 141 -3.16 -7.22 13.03
N ARG A 142 -2.95 -6.16 13.85
CA ARG A 142 -3.13 -6.21 15.31
C ARG A 142 -4.53 -6.69 15.69
N GLY A 143 -5.55 -6.17 15.01
CA GLY A 143 -6.93 -6.60 15.22
C GLY A 143 -7.16 -8.10 14.89
N ILE A 144 -6.41 -8.68 13.94
CA ILE A 144 -6.46 -10.13 13.69
C ILE A 144 -5.82 -10.89 14.86
N VAL A 145 -4.63 -10.47 15.31
CA VAL A 145 -3.92 -11.14 16.41
C VAL A 145 -4.73 -11.06 17.70
N ARG A 146 -5.24 -9.87 18.08
CA ARG A 146 -6.07 -9.69 19.27
C ARG A 146 -7.29 -10.63 19.27
N ARG A 147 -8.01 -10.71 18.18
CA ARG A 147 -9.13 -11.66 18.05
C ARG A 147 -8.70 -13.11 18.13
N GLY A 148 -7.52 -13.46 17.64
CA GLY A 148 -6.95 -14.80 17.80
C GLY A 148 -6.66 -15.12 19.29
N ILE A 149 -6.17 -14.16 20.06
CA ILE A 149 -5.98 -14.27 21.51
C ILE A 149 -7.34 -14.43 22.22
N GLU A 150 -8.30 -13.56 21.93
CA GLU A 150 -9.64 -13.59 22.52
C GLU A 150 -10.37 -14.92 22.28
N ARG A 151 -10.15 -15.56 21.11
CA ARG A 151 -10.72 -16.86 20.75
C ARG A 151 -9.92 -18.06 21.29
N GLY A 152 -8.80 -17.82 21.96
CA GLY A 152 -7.91 -18.87 22.44
C GLY A 152 -7.12 -19.60 21.34
N GLU A 153 -7.04 -19.05 20.13
CA GLU A 153 -6.20 -19.57 19.05
C GLU A 153 -4.71 -19.29 19.31
N LEU A 154 -4.42 -18.19 20.00
CA LEU A 154 -3.08 -17.71 20.30
C LEU A 154 -2.91 -17.57 21.82
N ARG A 155 -1.67 -17.64 22.30
CA ARG A 155 -1.34 -17.43 23.70
C ARG A 155 -1.71 -16.00 24.14
N PRO A 156 -2.21 -15.81 25.40
CA PRO A 156 -2.71 -14.52 25.87
C PRO A 156 -1.61 -13.50 26.20
N ASP A 157 -0.36 -13.94 26.35
CA ASP A 157 0.81 -13.13 26.69
C ASP A 157 1.52 -12.51 25.50
N LEU A 158 1.02 -12.72 24.28
CA LEU A 158 1.66 -12.24 23.06
C LEU A 158 1.43 -10.75 22.84
N ASP A 159 2.50 -10.03 22.52
CA ASP A 159 2.43 -8.71 21.92
C ASP A 159 2.05 -8.83 20.44
N PRO A 160 0.92 -8.24 19.99
CA PRO A 160 0.51 -8.27 18.59
C PRO A 160 1.56 -7.70 17.62
N ASP A 161 2.33 -6.68 18.02
CA ASP A 161 3.36 -6.10 17.17
C ASP A 161 4.53 -7.06 16.97
N MET A 162 4.94 -7.77 18.02
CA MET A 162 5.97 -8.80 17.91
C MET A 162 5.56 -9.92 16.97
N VAL A 163 4.30 -10.36 17.02
CA VAL A 163 3.79 -11.38 16.09
C VAL A 163 3.82 -10.88 14.63
N ILE A 164 3.41 -9.64 14.40
CA ILE A 164 3.43 -9.01 13.07
C ILE A 164 4.87 -8.90 12.57
N ASP A 165 5.80 -8.44 13.39
CA ASP A 165 7.19 -8.30 13.00
C ASP A 165 7.86 -9.65 12.70
N ALA A 166 7.57 -10.68 13.49
CA ALA A 166 8.06 -12.04 13.22
C ALA A 166 7.55 -12.60 11.88
N LEU A 167 6.31 -12.29 11.49
CA LEU A 167 5.69 -12.79 10.25
C LEU A 167 6.12 -11.96 9.02
N TYR A 168 6.06 -10.64 9.10
CA TYR A 168 6.32 -9.79 7.94
C TYR A 168 7.79 -9.39 7.78
N GLY A 169 8.56 -9.34 8.87
CA GLY A 169 9.99 -8.99 8.84
C GLY A 169 10.80 -9.80 7.81
N PRO A 170 10.67 -11.13 7.77
CA PRO A 170 11.37 -11.95 6.78
C PRO A 170 11.01 -11.65 5.32
N LEU A 171 9.78 -11.17 5.04
CA LEU A 171 9.37 -10.75 3.70
C LEU A 171 10.09 -9.46 3.29
N TYR A 172 10.15 -8.48 4.22
CA TYR A 172 10.90 -7.23 3.99
C TYR A 172 12.40 -7.48 3.89
N HIS A 173 12.95 -8.36 4.73
CA HIS A 173 14.33 -8.78 4.66
C HIS A 173 14.67 -9.33 3.25
N ARG A 174 13.85 -10.23 2.72
CA ARG A 174 14.03 -10.77 1.37
C ARG A 174 13.76 -9.76 0.24
N LEU A 175 12.93 -8.76 0.47
CA LEU A 175 12.68 -7.70 -0.48
C LEU A 175 13.86 -6.72 -0.58
N LEU A 176 14.42 -6.32 0.56
CA LEU A 176 15.31 -5.15 0.67
C LEU A 176 16.77 -5.51 0.58
N LEU A 177 17.18 -6.69 1.09
CA LEU A 177 18.59 -7.08 1.07
C LEU A 177 18.97 -7.72 -0.26
N PRO A 178 20.06 -7.21 -0.90
CA PRO A 178 20.58 -7.77 -2.14
C PRO A 178 21.41 -9.02 -1.84
N TYR A 179 20.84 -10.20 -1.99
CA TYR A 179 21.59 -11.44 -1.91
C TYR A 179 22.28 -11.72 -3.24
N SER A 180 23.62 -11.74 -3.25
CA SER A 180 24.40 -12.14 -4.42
C SER A 180 24.35 -13.67 -4.58
N GLY A 181 23.97 -14.15 -5.78
CA GLY A 181 24.13 -15.54 -6.19
C GLY A 181 22.92 -16.47 -5.95
N THR A 182 21.90 -16.05 -5.22
CA THR A 182 20.63 -16.80 -5.11
C THR A 182 19.46 -15.85 -5.25
N GLU A 183 18.55 -16.15 -6.16
CA GLU A 183 17.24 -15.50 -6.21
C GLU A 183 16.48 -15.87 -4.94
N VAL A 184 16.53 -14.99 -3.93
CA VAL A 184 15.79 -15.18 -2.68
C VAL A 184 14.32 -14.88 -2.96
N ARG A 185 13.60 -15.89 -3.42
CA ARG A 185 12.19 -15.73 -3.79
C ARG A 185 11.29 -15.76 -2.57
N ILE A 186 10.36 -14.82 -2.49
CA ILE A 186 9.23 -14.87 -1.57
C ILE A 186 8.15 -15.72 -2.24
N THR A 187 8.24 -17.06 -2.11
CA THR A 187 7.24 -18.00 -2.65
C THR A 187 6.12 -18.25 -1.66
N ASP A 188 4.98 -18.77 -2.12
CA ASP A 188 3.89 -19.16 -1.23
C ASP A 188 4.31 -20.28 -0.29
N ALA A 189 5.12 -21.25 -0.78
CA ALA A 189 5.71 -22.31 0.05
C ALA A 189 6.63 -21.76 1.16
N TYR A 190 7.42 -20.71 0.85
CA TYR A 190 8.22 -20.04 1.86
C TYR A 190 7.33 -19.37 2.93
N ILE A 191 6.23 -18.73 2.51
CA ILE A 191 5.30 -18.09 3.43
C ILE A 191 4.62 -19.13 4.31
N ASP A 192 4.18 -20.25 3.74
CA ASP A 192 3.58 -21.35 4.52
C ASP A 192 4.56 -21.88 5.57
N ALA A 193 5.80 -22.18 5.19
CA ALA A 193 6.84 -22.65 6.12
C ALA A 193 7.16 -21.60 7.21
N LEU A 194 7.22 -20.32 6.87
CA LEU A 194 7.43 -19.24 7.83
C LEU A 194 6.27 -19.14 8.83
N VAL A 195 5.04 -19.20 8.34
CA VAL A 195 3.85 -19.20 9.20
C VAL A 195 3.85 -20.42 10.12
N ASP A 196 4.18 -21.61 9.61
CA ASP A 196 4.26 -22.84 10.41
C ASP A 196 5.29 -22.69 11.54
N ALA A 197 6.47 -22.16 11.23
CA ALA A 197 7.53 -21.94 12.21
C ALA A 197 7.12 -20.94 13.31
N VAL A 198 6.52 -19.80 12.92
CA VAL A 198 6.09 -18.76 13.88
C VAL A 198 4.92 -19.27 14.72
N PHE A 199 3.87 -19.82 14.08
CA PHE A 199 2.69 -20.30 14.80
C PHE A 199 2.98 -21.51 15.69
N GLY A 200 3.95 -22.36 15.35
CA GLY A 200 4.42 -23.44 16.23
C GLY A 200 4.98 -22.92 17.55
N GLY A 201 5.51 -21.70 17.60
CA GLY A 201 5.99 -21.05 18.83
C GLY A 201 4.96 -20.20 19.56
N ILE A 202 3.88 -19.75 18.90
CA ILE A 202 2.91 -18.80 19.47
C ILE A 202 1.51 -19.37 19.67
N GLN A 203 1.25 -20.56 19.12
CA GLN A 203 -0.02 -21.24 19.28
C GLN A 203 -0.21 -21.72 20.75
N LYS A 204 -1.42 -21.63 21.24
CA LYS A 204 -1.75 -22.21 22.55
C LYS A 204 -1.71 -23.73 22.42
N VAL A 205 -0.93 -24.38 23.28
CA VAL A 205 -0.89 -25.83 23.46
C VAL A 205 -2.13 -26.28 24.22
#